data_fb987bc58d9df1b23cd14be881e0c8af
#
_entry.id   fb987bc58d9df1b23cd14be881e0c8af
#
_cell.length_a   1.000
_cell.length_b   1.000
_cell.length_c   1.000
_cell.angle_alpha   90.00
_cell.angle_beta   90.00
_cell.angle_gamma   90.00
#
_symmetry.space_group_name_H-M   'P 1'
#
loop_
_entity.id
_entity.type
_entity.pdbx_description
1 polymer ?
#
loop_
_entity_poly.entity_id
_entity_poly.type
_entity_poly.pdbx_seq_one_letter_code
_entity_poly.pdbx_strand_id
1 'polypeptide(L)'
;MNAPVVQAINRQINSELSASYSYLAMSAWCERQKFTGAARWLRLQSQEEYLHAMKLFDFMLARDEKVELKPLSEPRQSFKSLADVFERALEQEQDVSKQIDSLYEIAFKEKAFAAVAELQWFLTEQVEEEKQGREIVAKFKLIGSDPASILDMDRELGSRTVVDAPPSA
;
A
#
# COMPACT_ATOMS: atom_id res chain seq x y z
N MET A 1 2.93 -25.61 -2.50
CA MET A 1 3.13 -25.11 -1.09
C MET A 1 2.10 -25.74 -0.17
N ASN A 2 2.26 -25.62 1.16
CA ASN A 2 1.25 -26.11 2.11
C ASN A 2 0.01 -25.20 2.06
N ALA A 3 -1.18 -25.77 2.25
CA ALA A 3 -2.45 -25.06 2.16
C ALA A 3 -2.53 -23.78 3.03
N PRO A 4 -2.05 -23.72 4.28
CA PRO A 4 -2.04 -22.49 5.08
C PRO A 4 -1.27 -21.33 4.42
N VAL A 5 -0.12 -21.62 3.79
CA VAL A 5 0.71 -20.62 3.10
C VAL A 5 0.00 -20.12 1.85
N VAL A 6 -0.54 -21.03 1.01
CA VAL A 6 -1.32 -20.69 -0.19
C VAL A 6 -2.49 -19.76 0.15
N GLN A 7 -3.24 -20.11 1.21
CA GLN A 7 -4.37 -19.29 1.66
C GLN A 7 -3.93 -17.93 2.18
N ALA A 8 -2.79 -17.86 2.90
CA ALA A 8 -2.28 -16.62 3.45
C ALA A 8 -1.78 -15.69 2.33
N ILE A 9 -1.06 -16.19 1.32
CA ILE A 9 -0.63 -15.40 0.16
C ILE A 9 -1.86 -14.91 -0.63
N ASN A 10 -2.86 -15.76 -0.86
CA ASN A 10 -4.10 -15.33 -1.52
C ASN A 10 -4.80 -14.19 -0.76
N ARG A 11 -4.84 -14.25 0.58
CA ARG A 11 -5.37 -13.13 1.39
C ARG A 11 -4.57 -11.85 1.17
N GLN A 12 -3.23 -11.95 1.14
CA GLN A 12 -2.38 -10.79 0.92
C GLN A 12 -2.55 -10.19 -0.46
N ILE A 13 -2.60 -10.98 -1.54
CA ILE A 13 -2.91 -10.49 -2.89
C ILE A 13 -4.19 -9.65 -2.90
N ASN A 14 -5.26 -10.16 -2.28
CA ASN A 14 -6.53 -9.44 -2.21
C ASN A 14 -6.46 -8.20 -1.31
N SER A 15 -5.60 -8.21 -0.28
CA SER A 15 -5.34 -7.04 0.58
C SER A 15 -4.63 -5.93 -0.19
N GLU A 16 -3.57 -6.24 -0.93
CA GLU A 16 -2.85 -5.27 -1.78
C GLU A 16 -3.76 -4.67 -2.86
N LEU A 17 -4.58 -5.49 -3.52
CA LEU A 17 -5.57 -4.99 -4.47
C LEU A 17 -6.60 -4.06 -3.80
N SER A 18 -7.01 -4.36 -2.58
CA SER A 18 -7.91 -3.50 -1.80
C SER A 18 -7.22 -2.20 -1.39
N ALA A 19 -5.94 -2.23 -1.03
CA ALA A 19 -5.12 -1.06 -0.72
C ALA A 19 -4.99 -0.17 -1.97
N SER A 20 -4.67 -0.75 -3.13
CA SER A 20 -4.64 -0.04 -4.41
C SER A 20 -5.96 0.68 -4.69
N TYR A 21 -7.09 0.02 -4.49
CA TYR A 21 -8.42 0.58 -4.70
C TYR A 21 -8.75 1.70 -3.70
N SER A 22 -8.33 1.56 -2.44
CA SER A 22 -8.44 2.59 -1.41
C SER A 22 -7.66 3.85 -1.78
N TYR A 23 -6.42 3.72 -2.26
CA TYR A 23 -5.61 4.84 -2.74
C TYR A 23 -6.23 5.56 -3.94
N LEU A 24 -6.91 4.84 -4.86
CA LEU A 24 -7.66 5.47 -5.95
C LEU A 24 -8.82 6.33 -5.43
N ALA A 25 -9.55 5.87 -4.41
CA ALA A 25 -10.62 6.65 -3.80
C ALA A 25 -10.08 7.91 -3.12
N MET A 26 -8.96 7.82 -2.40
CA MET A 26 -8.26 8.97 -1.82
C MET A 26 -7.81 9.96 -2.89
N SER A 27 -7.22 9.48 -3.99
CA SER A 27 -6.80 10.30 -5.13
C SER A 27 -7.96 11.05 -5.75
N ALA A 28 -9.09 10.37 -6.00
CA ALA A 28 -10.29 10.98 -6.56
C ALA A 28 -10.88 12.08 -5.66
N TRP A 29 -10.85 11.87 -4.34
CA TRP A 29 -11.26 12.89 -3.38
C TRP A 29 -10.34 14.11 -3.43
N CYS A 30 -9.02 13.92 -3.40
CA CYS A 30 -8.03 15.00 -3.49
C CYS A 30 -8.19 15.82 -4.78
N GLU A 31 -8.39 15.17 -5.92
CA GLU A 31 -8.60 15.83 -7.22
C GLU A 31 -9.85 16.73 -7.18
N ARG A 32 -10.95 16.26 -6.58
CA ARG A 32 -12.17 17.05 -6.41
C ARG A 32 -11.96 18.26 -5.51
N GLN A 33 -11.09 18.15 -4.49
CA GLN A 33 -10.73 19.24 -3.58
C GLN A 33 -9.66 20.19 -4.17
N LYS A 34 -9.15 19.91 -5.38
CA LYS A 34 -8.11 20.68 -6.09
C LYS A 34 -6.70 20.51 -5.49
N PHE A 35 -6.47 19.45 -4.71
CA PHE A 35 -5.16 19.01 -4.27
C PHE A 35 -4.55 18.05 -5.32
N THR A 36 -4.13 18.62 -6.45
CA THR A 36 -3.71 17.83 -7.61
C THR A 36 -2.37 17.12 -7.40
N GLY A 37 -1.49 17.70 -6.59
CA GLY A 37 -0.22 17.10 -6.20
C GLY A 37 -0.42 15.86 -5.32
N ALA A 38 -1.25 15.96 -4.30
CA ALA A 38 -1.64 14.84 -3.45
C ALA A 38 -2.40 13.77 -4.25
N ALA A 39 -3.30 14.17 -5.14
CA ALA A 39 -4.02 13.24 -6.01
C ALA A 39 -3.06 12.42 -6.88
N ARG A 40 -2.04 13.06 -7.45
CA ARG A 40 -0.99 12.39 -8.23
C ARG A 40 -0.18 11.42 -7.36
N TRP A 41 0.24 11.85 -6.17
CA TRP A 41 0.99 11.01 -5.21
C TRP A 41 0.21 9.73 -4.87
N LEU A 42 -1.07 9.87 -4.51
CA LEU A 42 -1.96 8.76 -4.15
C LEU A 42 -2.26 7.84 -5.33
N ARG A 43 -2.30 8.37 -6.56
CA ARG A 43 -2.45 7.55 -7.76
C ARG A 43 -1.19 6.70 -8.02
N LEU A 44 0.00 7.25 -7.79
CA LEU A 44 1.25 6.49 -7.87
C LEU A 44 1.29 5.41 -6.79
N GLN A 45 0.85 5.73 -5.56
CA GLN A 45 0.73 4.73 -4.49
C GLN A 45 -0.22 3.60 -4.87
N SER A 46 -1.38 3.91 -5.46
CA SER A 46 -2.29 2.89 -5.96
C SER A 46 -1.64 1.95 -6.99
N GLN A 47 -0.80 2.49 -7.88
CA GLN A 47 -0.05 1.67 -8.85
C GLN A 47 0.98 0.78 -8.16
N GLU A 48 1.65 1.28 -7.13
CA GLU A 48 2.61 0.54 -6.33
C GLU A 48 1.97 -0.65 -5.63
N GLU A 49 0.83 -0.45 -4.95
CA GLU A 49 0.07 -1.54 -4.32
C GLU A 49 -0.40 -2.59 -5.33
N TYR A 50 -0.80 -2.16 -6.52
CA TYR A 50 -1.11 -3.09 -7.60
C TYR A 50 0.11 -3.94 -7.99
N LEU A 51 1.30 -3.35 -8.07
CA LEU A 51 2.54 -4.08 -8.37
C LEU A 51 2.93 -5.04 -7.24
N HIS A 52 2.68 -4.66 -5.97
CA HIS A 52 2.85 -5.55 -4.81
C HIS A 52 1.94 -6.79 -4.94
N ALA A 53 0.67 -6.57 -5.28
CA ALA A 53 -0.26 -7.67 -5.54
C ALA A 53 0.24 -8.58 -6.67
N MET A 54 0.73 -7.98 -7.78
CA MET A 54 1.22 -8.74 -8.93
C MET A 54 2.49 -9.54 -8.62
N LYS A 55 3.37 -9.03 -7.77
CA LYS A 55 4.55 -9.76 -7.32
C LYS A 55 4.18 -11.07 -6.63
N LEU A 56 3.23 -11.04 -5.70
CA LEU A 56 2.73 -12.25 -5.04
C LEU A 56 1.92 -13.14 -5.99
N PHE A 57 1.15 -12.54 -6.89
CA PHE A 57 0.38 -13.23 -7.92
C PHE A 57 1.30 -14.07 -8.83
N ASP A 58 2.36 -13.45 -9.35
CA ASP A 58 3.33 -14.09 -10.23
C ASP A 58 4.12 -15.19 -9.48
N PHE A 59 4.49 -14.93 -8.22
CA PHE A 59 5.10 -15.95 -7.36
C PHE A 59 4.19 -17.18 -7.19
N MET A 60 2.89 -16.99 -6.96
CA MET A 60 1.92 -18.09 -6.85
C MET A 60 1.87 -18.91 -8.15
N LEU A 61 1.79 -18.24 -9.30
CA LEU A 61 1.77 -18.92 -10.60
C LEU A 61 3.09 -19.64 -10.90
N ALA A 62 4.23 -19.05 -10.57
CA ALA A 62 5.54 -19.69 -10.73
C ALA A 62 5.70 -20.95 -9.85
N ARG A 63 4.88 -21.08 -8.80
CA ARG A 63 4.81 -22.25 -7.92
C ARG A 63 3.70 -23.24 -8.28
N ASP A 64 3.03 -23.03 -9.42
CA ASP A 64 1.87 -23.83 -9.88
C ASP A 64 0.73 -23.88 -8.85
N GLU A 65 0.51 -22.74 -8.16
CA GLU A 65 -0.52 -22.60 -7.14
C GLU A 65 -1.70 -21.78 -7.64
N LYS A 66 -2.89 -22.09 -7.13
CA LYS A 66 -4.11 -21.40 -7.52
C LYS A 66 -4.19 -20.01 -6.89
N VAL A 67 -4.32 -18.97 -7.72
CA VAL A 67 -4.70 -17.63 -7.26
C VAL A 67 -6.23 -17.52 -7.16
N GLU A 68 -6.70 -16.97 -6.03
CA GLU A 68 -8.11 -16.74 -5.75
C GLU A 68 -8.39 -15.26 -5.56
N LEU A 69 -8.96 -14.61 -6.59
CA LEU A 69 -9.39 -13.22 -6.51
C LEU A 69 -10.80 -13.14 -5.90
N LYS A 70 -10.98 -12.20 -4.96
CA LYS A 70 -12.24 -11.95 -4.25
C LYS A 70 -12.80 -10.57 -4.60
N PRO A 71 -14.09 -10.32 -4.39
CA PRO A 71 -14.65 -8.99 -4.52
C PRO A 71 -13.93 -7.99 -3.59
N LEU A 72 -13.63 -6.80 -4.10
CA LEU A 72 -13.06 -5.70 -3.31
C LEU A 72 -14.18 -5.00 -2.53
N SER A 73 -13.89 -4.67 -1.28
CA SER A 73 -14.80 -3.87 -0.45
C SER A 73 -14.86 -2.42 -0.93
N GLU A 74 -15.99 -1.77 -0.71
CA GLU A 74 -16.11 -0.33 -0.96
C GLU A 74 -15.12 0.44 -0.05
N PRO A 75 -14.23 1.28 -0.63
CA PRO A 75 -13.28 2.06 0.16
C PRO A 75 -13.94 3.30 0.75
N ARG A 76 -13.33 3.89 1.78
CA ARG A 76 -13.73 5.21 2.28
C ARG A 76 -13.54 6.26 1.16
N GLN A 77 -14.61 7.03 0.88
CA GLN A 77 -14.65 8.00 -0.23
C GLN A 77 -14.74 9.46 0.24
N SER A 78 -14.86 9.71 1.54
CA SER A 78 -15.00 11.05 2.11
C SER A 78 -14.02 11.26 3.27
N PHE A 79 -13.35 12.42 3.25
CA PHE A 79 -12.32 12.78 4.21
C PHE A 79 -12.57 14.19 4.72
N LYS A 80 -12.11 14.51 5.94
CA LYS A 80 -12.31 15.79 6.60
C LYS A 80 -11.33 16.85 6.09
N SER A 81 -10.12 16.44 5.72
CA SER A 81 -9.02 17.31 5.28
C SER A 81 -7.99 16.49 4.52
N LEU A 82 -7.02 17.17 3.89
CA LEU A 82 -5.87 16.52 3.27
C LEU A 82 -5.03 15.74 4.31
N ALA A 83 -4.89 16.26 5.53
CA ALA A 83 -4.24 15.55 6.63
C ALA A 83 -4.96 14.24 6.99
N ASP A 84 -6.30 14.24 7.06
CA ASP A 84 -7.11 13.03 7.31
C ASP A 84 -6.91 11.95 6.24
N VAL A 85 -6.69 12.36 4.97
CA VAL A 85 -6.35 11.41 3.88
C VAL A 85 -5.05 10.68 4.19
N PHE A 86 -4.00 11.42 4.54
CA PHE A 86 -2.67 10.83 4.80
C PHE A 86 -2.57 10.12 6.16
N GLU A 87 -3.34 10.52 7.15
CA GLU A 87 -3.51 9.75 8.40
C GLU A 87 -4.14 8.37 8.08
N ARG A 88 -5.18 8.34 7.25
CA ARG A 88 -5.79 7.08 6.81
C ARG A 88 -4.84 6.24 5.95
N ALA A 89 -4.04 6.86 5.09
CA ALA A 89 -3.02 6.16 4.31
C ALA A 89 -2.00 5.47 5.24
N LEU A 90 -1.48 6.19 6.25
CA LEU A 90 -0.55 5.62 7.23
C LEU A 90 -1.16 4.46 8.03
N GLU A 91 -2.42 4.59 8.47
CA GLU A 91 -3.15 3.49 9.13
C GLU A 91 -3.21 2.24 8.24
N GLN A 92 -3.49 2.43 6.93
CA GLN A 92 -3.52 1.34 5.96
C GLN A 92 -2.18 0.63 5.86
N GLU A 93 -1.06 1.37 5.75
CA GLU A 93 0.28 0.77 5.69
C GLU A 93 0.62 -0.01 6.97
N GLN A 94 0.26 0.52 8.14
CA GLN A 94 0.45 -0.18 9.42
C GLN A 94 -0.35 -1.49 9.50
N ASP A 95 -1.52 -1.54 8.87
CA ASP A 95 -2.33 -2.76 8.81
C ASP A 95 -1.76 -3.75 7.79
N VAL A 96 -1.25 -3.29 6.65
CA VAL A 96 -0.52 -4.12 5.67
C VAL A 96 0.74 -4.72 6.30
N SER A 97 1.53 -3.94 7.04
CA SER A 97 2.72 -4.43 7.77
C SER A 97 2.38 -5.60 8.70
N LYS A 98 1.32 -5.48 9.51
CA LYS A 98 0.87 -6.57 10.41
C LYS A 98 0.46 -7.82 9.62
N GLN A 99 -0.15 -7.63 8.45
CA GLN A 99 -0.56 -8.76 7.58
C GLN A 99 0.65 -9.46 6.97
N ILE A 100 1.65 -8.70 6.51
CA ILE A 100 2.92 -9.24 5.99
C ILE A 100 3.68 -9.98 7.10
N ASP A 101 3.78 -9.42 8.31
CA ASP A 101 4.40 -10.10 9.47
C ASP A 101 3.72 -11.44 9.76
N SER A 102 2.38 -11.46 9.79
CA SER A 102 1.60 -12.68 10.00
C SER A 102 1.80 -13.71 8.89
N LEU A 103 1.84 -13.26 7.62
CA LEU A 103 2.10 -14.12 6.47
C LEU A 103 3.52 -14.71 6.53
N TYR A 104 4.52 -13.89 6.88
CA TYR A 104 5.90 -14.35 7.05
C TYR A 104 6.00 -15.41 8.16
N GLU A 105 5.35 -15.18 9.31
CA GLU A 105 5.30 -16.13 10.41
C GLU A 105 4.70 -17.49 9.99
N ILE A 106 3.59 -17.46 9.22
CA ILE A 106 2.96 -18.68 8.67
C ILE A 106 3.94 -19.40 7.74
N ALA A 107 4.55 -18.68 6.79
CA ALA A 107 5.49 -19.26 5.83
C ALA A 107 6.70 -19.90 6.54
N PHE A 108 7.20 -19.23 7.57
CA PHE A 108 8.34 -19.71 8.38
C PHE A 108 7.98 -20.97 9.18
N LYS A 109 6.85 -21.00 9.89
CA LYS A 109 6.35 -22.17 10.63
C LYS A 109 6.13 -23.38 9.73
N GLU A 110 5.59 -23.16 8.54
CA GLU A 110 5.34 -24.21 7.54
C GLU A 110 6.60 -24.62 6.75
N LYS A 111 7.76 -24.02 7.05
CA LYS A 111 9.05 -24.24 6.35
C LYS A 111 8.96 -24.01 4.84
N ALA A 112 8.10 -23.09 4.41
CA ALA A 112 7.93 -22.71 3.01
C ALA A 112 9.03 -21.71 2.60
N PHE A 113 10.29 -22.17 2.57
CA PHE A 113 11.48 -21.31 2.45
C PHE A 113 11.48 -20.43 1.19
N ALA A 114 10.90 -20.88 0.07
CA ALA A 114 10.77 -20.04 -1.11
C ALA A 114 9.82 -18.85 -0.87
N ALA A 115 8.71 -19.07 -0.15
CA ALA A 115 7.82 -17.99 0.26
C ALA A 115 8.49 -17.06 1.28
N VAL A 116 9.24 -17.60 2.23
CA VAL A 116 10.04 -16.81 3.19
C VAL A 116 11.02 -15.88 2.47
N ALA A 117 11.72 -16.39 1.44
CA ALA A 117 12.66 -15.58 0.64
C ALA A 117 11.94 -14.47 -0.14
N GLU A 118 10.80 -14.78 -0.76
CA GLU A 118 9.97 -13.80 -1.49
C GLU A 118 9.44 -12.69 -0.58
N LEU A 119 9.01 -13.05 0.62
CA LEU A 119 8.43 -12.12 1.60
C LEU A 119 9.45 -11.19 2.27
N GLN A 120 10.75 -11.47 2.20
CA GLN A 120 11.78 -10.58 2.76
C GLN A 120 11.75 -9.19 2.12
N TRP A 121 11.50 -9.12 0.82
CA TRP A 121 11.34 -7.86 0.13
C TRP A 121 10.17 -7.04 0.71
N PHE A 122 9.01 -7.68 0.93
CA PHE A 122 7.83 -7.01 1.51
C PHE A 122 8.08 -6.48 2.93
N LEU A 123 8.84 -7.21 3.75
CA LEU A 123 9.22 -6.73 5.09
C LEU A 123 10.05 -5.44 5.01
N THR A 124 10.98 -5.36 4.06
CA THR A 124 11.81 -4.18 3.85
C THR A 124 10.99 -3.03 3.31
N GLU A 125 10.13 -3.29 2.33
CA GLU A 125 9.25 -2.31 1.71
C GLU A 125 8.31 -1.66 2.73
N GLN A 126 7.67 -2.45 3.60
CA GLN A 126 6.78 -1.91 4.63
C GLN A 126 7.48 -0.97 5.63
N VAL A 127 8.78 -1.17 5.89
CA VAL A 127 9.58 -0.21 6.69
C VAL A 127 9.64 1.15 6.00
N GLU A 128 9.85 1.18 4.67
CA GLU A 128 9.93 2.42 3.90
C GLU A 128 8.55 3.07 3.75
N GLU A 129 7.50 2.29 3.48
CA GLU A 129 6.11 2.77 3.36
C GLU A 129 5.63 3.45 4.64
N GLU A 130 5.80 2.79 5.78
CA GLU A 130 5.44 3.40 7.06
C GLU A 130 6.28 4.63 7.40
N LYS A 131 7.59 4.61 7.08
CA LYS A 131 8.46 5.77 7.30
C LYS A 131 7.95 6.96 6.49
N GLN A 132 7.70 6.77 5.21
CA GLN A 132 7.19 7.81 4.32
C GLN A 132 5.84 8.35 4.80
N GLY A 133 4.91 7.46 5.18
CA GLY A 133 3.61 7.85 5.75
C GLY A 133 3.75 8.67 7.04
N ARG A 134 4.62 8.26 7.96
CA ARG A 134 4.89 8.99 9.21
C ARG A 134 5.48 10.38 8.94
N GLU A 135 6.40 10.51 7.99
CA GLU A 135 7.01 11.80 7.63
C GLU A 135 5.97 12.77 7.06
N ILE A 136 5.09 12.30 6.18
CA ILE A 136 4.01 13.11 5.60
C ILE A 136 3.02 13.56 6.69
N VAL A 137 2.58 12.64 7.54
CA VAL A 137 1.65 12.96 8.65
C VAL A 137 2.29 13.94 9.64
N ALA A 138 3.58 13.78 9.96
CA ALA A 138 4.30 14.71 10.84
C ALA A 138 4.37 16.12 10.23
N LYS A 139 4.61 16.25 8.92
CA LYS A 139 4.57 17.56 8.23
C LYS A 139 3.20 18.21 8.33
N PHE A 140 2.11 17.47 8.08
CA PHE A 140 0.75 17.99 8.25
C PHE A 140 0.47 18.48 9.67
N LYS A 141 0.97 17.78 10.69
CA LYS A 141 0.85 18.22 12.09
C LYS A 141 1.60 19.53 12.37
N LEU A 142 2.77 19.72 11.74
CA LEU A 142 3.56 20.95 11.89
C LEU A 142 2.92 22.16 11.22
N ILE A 143 2.36 21.99 10.02
CA ILE A 143 1.76 23.10 9.26
C ILE A 143 0.35 23.46 9.75
N GLY A 144 -0.33 22.56 10.43
CA GLY A 144 -1.69 22.78 10.93
C GLY A 144 -2.69 23.06 9.80
N SER A 145 -3.48 24.13 9.95
CA SER A 145 -4.52 24.54 9.01
C SER A 145 -4.16 25.75 8.15
N ASP A 146 -2.88 26.14 8.09
CA ASP A 146 -2.45 27.28 7.26
C ASP A 146 -2.60 26.98 5.78
N PRO A 147 -3.44 27.74 5.03
CA PRO A 147 -3.73 27.43 3.63
C PRO A 147 -2.50 27.48 2.72
N ALA A 148 -1.57 28.42 2.95
CA ALA A 148 -0.37 28.55 2.12
C ALA A 148 0.55 27.34 2.31
N SER A 149 0.76 26.91 3.55
CA SER A 149 1.56 25.72 3.87
C SER A 149 0.92 24.42 3.33
N ILE A 150 -0.41 24.32 3.37
CA ILE A 150 -1.12 23.16 2.78
C ILE A 150 -0.91 23.11 1.26
N LEU A 151 -0.96 24.25 0.55
CA LEU A 151 -0.70 24.31 -0.88
C LEU A 151 0.77 24.01 -1.21
N ASP A 152 1.71 24.42 -0.37
CA ASP A 152 3.12 24.05 -0.53
C ASP A 152 3.33 22.55 -0.34
N MET A 153 2.67 21.95 0.65
CA MET A 153 2.69 20.50 0.86
C MET A 153 2.09 19.73 -0.32
N ASP A 154 0.99 20.23 -0.91
CA ASP A 154 0.41 19.64 -2.12
C ASP A 154 1.42 19.67 -3.28
N ARG A 155 2.12 20.79 -3.49
CA ARG A 155 3.18 20.88 -4.53
C ARG A 155 4.33 19.90 -4.26
N GLU A 156 4.78 19.78 -3.02
CA GLU A 156 5.82 18.81 -2.63
C GLU A 156 5.40 17.39 -2.96
N LEU A 157 4.18 16.98 -2.58
CA LEU A 157 3.63 15.66 -2.90
C LEU A 157 3.56 15.41 -4.41
N GLY A 158 3.20 16.43 -5.19
CA GLY A 158 3.16 16.36 -6.65
C GLY A 158 4.50 16.18 -7.34
N SER A 159 5.62 16.39 -6.63
CA SER A 159 6.97 16.18 -7.17
C SER A 159 7.45 14.72 -7.13
N ARG A 160 6.67 13.82 -6.53
CA ARG A 160 7.01 12.39 -6.47
C ARG A 160 7.29 11.82 -7.86
N THR A 161 8.38 11.08 -8.00
CA THR A 161 8.74 10.36 -9.22
C THR A 161 7.86 9.13 -9.43
N VAL A 162 7.87 8.58 -10.65
CA VAL A 162 7.15 7.34 -10.97
C VAL A 162 7.74 6.18 -10.16
N VAL A 163 6.88 5.26 -9.77
CA VAL A 163 7.24 4.06 -9.02
C VAL A 163 7.95 3.07 -9.94
N ASP A 164 9.06 2.52 -9.47
CA ASP A 164 9.73 1.40 -10.13
C ASP A 164 9.01 0.08 -9.82
N ALA A 165 9.00 -0.83 -10.79
CA ALA A 165 8.45 -2.16 -10.56
C ALA A 165 9.31 -2.91 -9.52
N PRO A 166 8.70 -3.68 -8.58
CA PRO A 166 9.45 -4.51 -7.67
C PRO A 166 10.28 -5.55 -8.43
N PRO A 167 11.40 -6.02 -7.86
CA PRO A 167 12.22 -7.04 -8.51
C PRO A 167 11.38 -8.29 -8.80
N SER A 168 11.58 -8.86 -10.00
CA SER A 168 10.96 -10.13 -10.38
C SER A 168 11.40 -11.26 -9.45
N ALA A 169 10.52 -12.20 -9.21
CA ALA A 169 10.78 -13.39 -8.42
C ALA A 169 11.82 -14.33 -9.08
#